data_336705dd328463cc047c8eef3232671d
#
_entry.id   336705dd328463cc047c8eef3232671d
#
_cell.length_a   1.000
_cell.length_b   1.000
_cell.length_c   1.000
_cell.angle_alpha   90.00
_cell.angle_beta   90.00
_cell.angle_gamma   90.00
#
_symmetry.space_group_name_H-M   'P 1'
#
loop_
_entity.id
_entity.type
_entity.pdbx_description
1 polymer ?
#
loop_
_entity_poly.entity_id
_entity_poly.type
_entity_poly.pdbx_seq_one_letter_code
_entity_poly.pdbx_strand_id
1 'polypeptide(L)' 'MISKALEEYIKTMYVLKIKKGEIRVTDVADLMNCSKPSVNKALNNLKSEKLVNYETYGKIELTKQGEDLAKKILEAYDI' A
#
# COMPACT_ATOMS: atom_id res chain seq x y z
N MET A 1 3.91 3.86 14.77
CA MET A 1 4.82 3.68 13.63
C MET A 1 4.65 2.30 13.02
N ILE A 2 4.59 2.22 11.72
CA ILE A 2 4.47 0.94 11.03
C ILE A 2 5.86 0.35 10.77
N SER A 3 5.90 -0.95 10.52
CA SER A 3 7.16 -1.63 10.23
C SER A 3 7.68 -1.21 8.85
N LYS A 4 8.97 -1.46 8.63
CA LYS A 4 9.58 -1.16 7.34
C LYS A 4 8.91 -1.92 6.20
N ALA A 5 8.49 -3.16 6.46
CA ALA A 5 7.78 -3.95 5.47
C ALA A 5 6.47 -3.28 5.07
N LEU A 6 5.71 -2.76 6.04
CA LEU A 6 4.46 -2.07 5.76
C LEU A 6 4.70 -0.76 5.01
N GLU A 7 5.81 -0.07 5.28
CA GLU A 7 6.18 1.12 4.52
C GLU A 7 6.40 0.79 3.04
N GLU A 8 7.05 -0.33 2.76
CA GLU A 8 7.25 -0.77 1.38
C GLU A 8 5.92 -1.07 0.69
N TYR A 9 5.00 -1.71 1.40
CA TYR A 9 3.66 -1.97 0.84
C TYR A 9 2.94 -0.67 0.51
N ILE A 10 2.94 0.30 1.42
CA ILE A 10 2.20 1.53 1.20
C ILE A 10 2.83 2.36 0.08
N LYS A 11 4.14 2.36 -0.03
CA LYS A 11 4.84 3.01 -1.12
C LYS A 11 4.44 2.40 -2.46
N THR A 12 4.44 1.07 -2.55
CA THR A 12 4.06 0.35 -3.76
C THR A 12 2.62 0.68 -4.15
N MET A 13 1.72 0.71 -3.19
CA MET A 13 0.32 1.04 -3.44
C MET A 13 0.17 2.46 -3.99
N TYR A 14 0.92 3.40 -3.46
CA TYR A 14 0.87 4.78 -3.92
C TYR A 14 1.35 4.89 -5.37
N VAL A 15 2.44 4.21 -5.69
CA VAL A 15 2.98 4.18 -7.06
C VAL A 15 1.95 3.60 -8.03
N LEU A 16 1.28 2.51 -7.64
CA LEU A 16 0.24 1.91 -8.46
C LEU A 16 -0.92 2.86 -8.69
N LYS A 17 -1.32 3.59 -7.67
CA LYS A 17 -2.41 4.56 -7.79
C LYS A 17 -2.07 5.63 -8.82
N ILE A 18 -0.84 6.11 -8.80
CA ILE A 18 -0.40 7.13 -9.75
C ILE A 18 -0.32 6.58 -11.17
N LYS A 19 0.22 5.38 -11.33
CA LYS A 19 0.45 4.80 -12.67
C LYS A 19 -0.81 4.24 -13.29
N LYS A 20 -1.64 3.55 -12.52
CA LYS A 20 -2.81 2.85 -13.05
C LYS A 20 -4.14 3.46 -12.65
N GLY A 21 -4.14 4.38 -11.69
CA GLY A 21 -5.37 4.98 -11.20
C GLY A 21 -6.13 4.12 -10.21
N GLU A 22 -5.72 2.87 -10.01
CA GLU A 22 -6.34 1.99 -9.02
C GLU A 22 -5.30 1.04 -8.45
N ILE A 23 -5.62 0.50 -7.29
CA ILE A 23 -4.73 -0.41 -6.58
C ILE A 23 -5.45 -1.75 -6.42
N ARG A 24 -4.83 -2.83 -6.88
CA ARG A 24 -5.38 -4.19 -6.75
C ARG A 24 -4.39 -5.09 -6.03
N VAL A 25 -4.92 -6.05 -5.27
CA VAL A 25 -4.10 -7.03 -4.56
C VAL A 25 -3.13 -7.73 -5.51
N THR A 26 -3.63 -8.12 -6.69
CA THR A 26 -2.81 -8.82 -7.69
C THR A 26 -1.60 -7.97 -8.11
N ASP A 27 -1.83 -6.69 -8.37
CA ASP A 27 -0.76 -5.80 -8.80
C ASP A 27 0.27 -5.58 -7.69
N VAL A 28 -0.21 -5.45 -6.45
CA VAL A 28 0.70 -5.29 -5.31
C VAL A 28 1.55 -6.55 -5.13
N ALA A 29 0.91 -7.72 -5.21
CA ALA A 29 1.63 -8.99 -5.08
C ALA A 29 2.70 -9.13 -6.16
N ASP A 30 2.37 -8.77 -7.40
CA ASP A 30 3.33 -8.84 -8.50
C ASP A 30 4.51 -7.91 -8.30
N LEU A 31 4.25 -6.66 -7.94
CA LEU A 31 5.32 -5.68 -7.74
C LEU A 31 6.19 -5.99 -6.53
N MET A 32 5.58 -6.51 -5.47
CA MET A 32 6.30 -6.86 -4.26
C MET A 32 6.94 -8.26 -4.34
N ASN A 33 6.64 -8.99 -5.40
CA ASN A 33 7.11 -10.36 -5.59
C ASN A 33 6.74 -11.23 -4.39
N CYS A 34 5.48 -11.18 -4.00
CA CYS A 34 4.98 -11.95 -2.86
C CYS A 34 3.62 -12.55 -3.19
N SER A 35 3.10 -13.38 -2.29
CA SER A 35 1.82 -14.03 -2.47
C SER A 35 0.66 -13.10 -2.11
N LYS A 36 -0.53 -13.39 -2.64
CA LYS A 36 -1.74 -12.64 -2.29
C LYS A 36 -2.07 -12.73 -0.79
N PRO A 37 -1.93 -13.88 -0.13
CA PRO A 37 -2.13 -13.93 1.33
C PRO A 37 -1.21 -12.97 2.09
N SER A 38 0.04 -12.82 1.63
CA SER A 38 0.96 -11.86 2.25
C SER A 38 0.46 -10.43 2.11
N VAL A 39 -0.05 -10.08 0.93
CA VAL A 39 -0.62 -8.75 0.71
C VAL A 39 -1.84 -8.54 1.59
N ASN A 40 -2.72 -9.54 1.70
CA ASN A 40 -3.90 -9.44 2.55
C ASN A 40 -3.54 -9.22 4.00
N LYS A 41 -2.52 -9.90 4.48
CA LYS A 41 -2.04 -9.72 5.84
C LYS A 41 -1.54 -8.30 6.06
N ALA A 42 -0.77 -7.78 5.12
CA ALA A 42 -0.29 -6.41 5.19
C ALA A 42 -1.44 -5.40 5.15
N LEU A 43 -2.44 -5.65 4.31
CA LEU A 43 -3.62 -4.79 4.21
C LEU A 43 -4.38 -4.74 5.53
N ASN A 44 -4.54 -5.87 6.21
CA ASN A 44 -5.21 -5.89 7.50
C ASN A 44 -4.46 -5.03 8.52
N ASN A 45 -3.14 -5.11 8.53
CA ASN A 45 -2.32 -4.29 9.40
C ASN A 45 -2.43 -2.80 9.06
N LEU A 46 -2.36 -2.47 7.77
CA LEU A 46 -2.47 -1.09 7.33
C LEU A 46 -3.86 -0.51 7.60
N LYS A 47 -4.89 -1.34 7.44
CA LYS A 47 -6.26 -0.93 7.75
C LYS A 47 -6.41 -0.64 9.24
N SER A 48 -5.80 -1.47 10.08
CA SER A 48 -5.79 -1.26 11.52
C SER A 48 -5.14 0.08 11.89
N GLU A 49 -4.16 0.52 11.11
CA GLU A 49 -3.48 1.80 11.30
C GLU A 49 -4.19 2.95 10.59
N LYS A 50 -5.34 2.68 9.99
CA LYS A 50 -6.16 3.67 9.27
C LYS A 50 -5.44 4.29 8.06
N LEU A 51 -4.53 3.53 7.47
CA LEU A 51 -3.76 3.99 6.32
C LEU A 51 -4.36 3.57 4.98
N VAL A 52 -5.15 2.50 4.97
CA VAL A 52 -5.83 2.04 3.78
C VAL A 52 -7.27 1.66 4.09
N ASN A 53 -8.12 1.71 3.06
CA ASN A 53 -9.45 1.10 3.07
C ASN A 53 -9.41 -0.07 2.10
N TYR A 54 -10.02 -1.17 2.50
CA TYR A 54 -9.99 -2.39 1.72
C TYR A 54 -11.39 -2.94 1.58
N GLU A 55 -11.83 -3.12 0.35
CA GLU A 55 -13.14 -3.68 0.06
C GLU A 55 -13.05 -5.13 -0.38
N THR A 56 -14.17 -5.84 -0.24
CA THR A 56 -14.27 -7.29 -0.45
C THR A 56 -13.87 -7.74 -1.86
N TYR A 57 -13.86 -6.85 -2.83
CA TYR A 57 -13.58 -7.19 -4.22
C TYR A 57 -12.16 -6.89 -4.67
N GLY A 58 -11.25 -6.73 -3.73
CA GLY A 58 -9.85 -6.54 -4.04
C GLY A 58 -9.45 -5.12 -4.39
N LYS A 59 -10.36 -4.17 -4.32
CA LYS A 59 -10.02 -2.75 -4.49
C LYS A 59 -9.46 -2.20 -3.19
N ILE A 60 -8.32 -1.56 -3.31
CA ILE A 60 -7.63 -0.95 -2.19
C ILE A 60 -7.63 0.56 -2.40
N GLU A 61 -7.93 1.30 -1.36
CA GLU A 61 -7.85 2.76 -1.41
C GLU A 61 -6.95 3.24 -0.30
N LEU A 62 -6.09 4.21 -0.62
CA LEU A 62 -5.27 4.88 0.38
C LEU A 62 -6.10 5.97 1.04
N THR A 63 -6.05 6.02 2.36
CA THR A 63 -6.62 7.13 3.10
C THR A 63 -5.72 8.35 2.92
N LYS A 64 -6.20 9.52 3.34
CA LYS A 64 -5.36 10.72 3.30
C LYS A 64 -4.08 10.51 4.10
N GLN A 65 -4.20 9.88 5.27
CA GLN A 65 -3.03 9.55 6.10
C GLN A 65 -2.07 8.61 5.37
N GLY A 66 -2.63 7.62 4.66
CA GLY A 66 -1.82 6.68 3.88
C GLY A 66 -1.08 7.37 2.75
N GLU A 67 -1.76 8.26 2.03
CA GLU A 67 -1.13 9.01 0.96
C GLU A 67 -0.02 9.92 1.48
N ASP A 68 -0.28 10.62 2.58
CA ASP A 68 0.71 11.50 3.19
C ASP A 68 1.95 10.74 3.61
N LEU A 69 1.75 9.57 4.22
CA LEU A 69 2.86 8.73 4.64
C LEU A 69 3.65 8.23 3.43
N ALA A 70 2.97 7.79 2.38
CA ALA A 70 3.62 7.32 1.16
C ALA A 70 4.47 8.41 0.52
N LYS A 71 3.93 9.63 0.48
CA LYS A 71 4.67 10.77 -0.06
C LYS A 71 5.93 11.05 0.74
N LYS A 72 5.85 10.98 2.06
CA LYS A 72 7.01 11.18 2.93
C LYS A 72 8.08 10.11 2.68
N ILE A 73 7.66 8.86 2.54
CA ILE A 73 8.58 7.76 2.27
C ILE A 73 9.29 7.98 0.93
N LEU A 74 8.54 8.34 -0.10
CA LEU A 74 9.10 8.58 -1.43
C LEU A 74 10.05 9.77 -1.45
N GLU A 75 9.72 10.84 -0.72
CA GLU A 75 10.59 11.99 -0.61
C GLU A 75 11.92 11.63 0.05
N ALA A 76 11.89 10.76 1.05
CA ALA A 76 13.10 10.31 1.72
C ALA A 76 14.02 9.51 0.79
N TYR A 77 13.44 8.82 -0.20
CA TYR A 77 14.22 8.03 -1.16
C TYR A 77 14.65 8.82 -2.38
N ASP A 78 14.12 10.01 -2.55
CA ASP A 78 14.31 10.79 -3.77
C ASP A 78 15.45 11.81 -3.67
N ILE A 79 16.35 11.57 -2.77
CA ILE A 79 17.50 12.46 -2.56
C ILE A 79 18.71 11.96 -3.33
#